data_f98b273e4f6f4a0f6b74c800d43552f3
#
_entry.id   f98b273e4f6f4a0f6b74c800d43552f3
#
_cell.length_a   1.000
_cell.length_b   1.000
_cell.length_c   1.000
_cell.angle_alpha   90.00
_cell.angle_beta   90.00
_cell.angle_gamma   90.00
#
_symmetry.space_group_name_H-M   'P 1'
#
loop_
_entity.id
_entity.type
_entity.pdbx_description
1 polymer ?
#
loop_
_entity_poly.entity_id
_entity_poly.type
_entity_poly.pdbx_seq_one_letter_code
_entity_poly.pdbx_strand_id
1 'polypeptide(L)'
;MTEAEYDARLREWSMNVHMSARSALVIGTHATGHLAESIHHFVDRMKDGDGRHIAFRFDRYGVFRHYGAGKGWVIVNGVPVPGYRIVPMRLRYGNKNMKLWNSQAQRMLQKGYSAADVRNAKNVFLDSKSGRKREPLDWLDGRIQAGAEELGDIAQSYWGDIALLSLGQQIQGAKIVK
;
A
#
# COMPACT_ATOMS: atom_id res chain seq x y z
N MET A 1 5.93 1.42 32.41
CA MET A 1 5.94 0.29 31.45
C MET A 1 7.37 -0.17 31.22
N THR A 2 7.65 -1.46 31.29
CA THR A 2 8.98 -2.03 31.01
C THR A 2 9.25 -2.09 29.50
N GLU A 3 10.52 -2.22 29.09
CA GLU A 3 10.91 -2.37 27.68
C GLU A 3 10.26 -3.62 27.05
N ALA A 4 10.20 -4.72 27.78
CA ALA A 4 9.58 -5.96 27.32
C ALA A 4 8.06 -5.81 27.09
N GLU A 5 7.38 -5.08 27.98
CA GLU A 5 5.95 -4.77 27.80
C GLU A 5 5.73 -3.83 26.62
N TYR A 6 6.62 -2.86 26.41
CA TYR A 6 6.57 -1.98 25.25
C TYR A 6 6.69 -2.76 23.95
N ASP A 7 7.72 -3.61 23.84
CA ASP A 7 7.92 -4.46 22.67
C ASP A 7 6.74 -5.43 22.43
N ALA A 8 6.16 -5.97 23.49
CA ALA A 8 4.98 -6.84 23.38
C ALA A 8 3.78 -6.09 22.83
N ARG A 9 3.48 -4.88 23.33
CA ARG A 9 2.37 -4.05 22.85
C ARG A 9 2.57 -3.60 21.39
N LEU A 10 3.80 -3.25 20.98
CA LEU A 10 4.08 -2.91 19.59
C LEU A 10 3.88 -4.09 18.66
N ARG A 11 4.26 -5.30 19.08
CA ARG A 11 4.00 -6.53 18.31
C ARG A 11 2.52 -6.84 18.20
N GLU A 12 1.78 -6.69 19.28
CA GLU A 12 0.32 -6.86 19.28
C GLU A 12 -0.36 -5.87 18.34
N TRP A 13 -0.01 -4.59 18.44
CA TRP A 13 -0.50 -3.55 17.54
C TRP A 13 -0.20 -3.89 16.07
N SER A 14 1.05 -4.24 15.77
CA SER A 14 1.45 -4.56 14.39
C SER A 14 0.76 -5.83 13.87
N MET A 15 0.49 -6.81 14.71
CA MET A 15 -0.30 -7.99 14.39
C MET A 15 -1.75 -7.62 14.08
N ASN A 16 -2.37 -6.74 14.85
CA ASN A 16 -3.74 -6.28 14.63
C ASN A 16 -3.88 -5.55 13.29
N VAL A 17 -2.92 -4.67 12.95
CA VAL A 17 -2.86 -4.03 11.64
C VAL A 17 -2.67 -5.06 10.52
N HIS A 18 -1.77 -6.03 10.68
CA HIS A 18 -1.55 -7.12 9.73
C HIS A 18 -2.85 -7.91 9.48
N MET A 19 -3.52 -8.37 10.52
CA MET A 19 -4.75 -9.16 10.41
C MET A 19 -5.87 -8.36 9.74
N SER A 20 -6.00 -7.09 10.08
CA SER A 20 -6.98 -6.18 9.46
C SER A 20 -6.69 -5.94 7.98
N ALA A 21 -5.41 -5.71 7.62
CA ALA A 21 -4.97 -5.55 6.24
C ALA A 21 -5.22 -6.82 5.41
N ARG A 22 -4.90 -7.99 5.98
CA ARG A 22 -5.17 -9.30 5.37
C ARG A 22 -6.66 -9.52 5.13
N SER A 23 -7.50 -9.21 6.09
CA SER A 23 -8.97 -9.31 5.96
C SER A 23 -9.50 -8.40 4.85
N ALA A 24 -9.02 -7.16 4.77
CA ALA A 24 -9.41 -6.23 3.73
C ALA A 24 -9.07 -6.74 2.32
N LEU A 25 -7.92 -7.40 2.17
CA LEU A 25 -7.53 -8.03 0.91
C LEU A 25 -8.40 -9.24 0.56
N VAL A 26 -8.73 -10.09 1.50
CA VAL A 26 -9.57 -11.28 1.27
C VAL A 26 -10.99 -10.87 0.88
N ILE A 27 -11.59 -9.91 1.60
CA ILE A 27 -12.95 -9.44 1.35
C ILE A 27 -13.03 -8.61 0.07
N GLY A 28 -12.05 -7.73 -0.16
CA GLY A 28 -12.05 -6.78 -1.28
C GLY A 28 -11.58 -7.35 -2.62
N THR A 29 -11.17 -8.63 -2.67
CA THR A 29 -10.63 -9.20 -3.90
C THR A 29 -11.17 -10.61 -4.15
N HIS A 30 -11.64 -10.85 -5.37
CA HIS A 30 -11.77 -12.22 -5.91
C HIS A 30 -10.38 -12.80 -6.29
N ALA A 31 -9.31 -12.26 -5.73
CA ALA A 31 -7.94 -12.67 -6.01
C ALA A 31 -7.56 -13.89 -5.17
N THR A 32 -6.57 -14.60 -5.62
CA THR A 32 -6.09 -15.91 -5.15
C THR A 32 -5.56 -15.95 -3.70
N GLY A 33 -5.80 -14.96 -2.86
CA GLY A 33 -5.29 -14.90 -1.48
C GLY A 33 -3.78 -14.62 -1.38
N HIS A 34 -3.02 -14.81 -2.44
CA HIS A 34 -1.56 -14.76 -2.46
C HIS A 34 -0.97 -13.46 -1.89
N LEU A 35 -1.58 -12.31 -2.22
CA LEU A 35 -1.14 -11.04 -1.63
C LEU A 35 -1.38 -10.99 -0.12
N ALA A 36 -2.53 -11.49 0.34
CA ALA A 36 -2.86 -11.54 1.76
C ALA A 36 -1.90 -12.46 2.54
N GLU A 37 -1.40 -13.52 1.90
CA GLU A 37 -0.41 -14.44 2.48
C GLU A 37 1.01 -13.85 2.48
N SER A 38 1.32 -12.95 1.55
CA SER A 38 2.64 -12.32 1.42
C SER A 38 2.89 -11.20 2.42
N ILE A 39 1.89 -10.79 3.20
CA ILE A 39 2.05 -9.72 4.19
C ILE A 39 2.80 -10.29 5.40
N HIS A 40 3.88 -9.61 5.76
CA HIS A 40 4.65 -9.87 6.97
C HIS A 40 4.83 -8.56 7.72
N HIS A 41 4.86 -8.62 9.05
CA HIS A 41 5.15 -7.48 9.90
C HIS A 41 6.38 -7.78 10.77
N PHE A 42 7.12 -6.74 11.08
CA PHE A 42 8.35 -6.80 11.87
C PHE A 42 8.37 -5.64 12.84
N VAL A 43 8.86 -5.90 14.04
CA VAL A 43 9.15 -4.89 15.05
C VAL A 43 10.59 -5.08 15.46
N ASP A 44 11.45 -4.20 14.97
CA ASP A 44 12.90 -4.28 15.17
C ASP A 44 13.40 -3.09 16.00
N ARG A 45 14.45 -3.30 16.78
CA ARG A 45 15.15 -2.23 17.47
C ARG A 45 15.99 -1.43 16.47
N MET A 46 15.97 -0.11 16.56
CA MET A 46 16.84 0.74 15.75
C MET A 46 18.29 0.60 16.20
N LYS A 47 19.23 0.61 15.25
CA LYS A 47 20.66 0.45 15.54
C LYS A 47 21.25 1.60 16.34
N ASP A 48 20.68 2.78 16.18
CA ASP A 48 21.23 4.04 16.67
C ASP A 48 20.51 4.57 17.93
N GLY A 49 19.77 3.70 18.66
CA GLY A 49 19.07 4.14 19.86
C GLY A 49 18.00 3.17 20.37
N ASP A 50 17.20 3.67 21.32
CA ASP A 50 16.12 2.90 21.96
C ASP A 50 14.81 2.89 21.15
N GLY A 51 14.80 3.52 19.97
CA GLY A 51 13.66 3.55 19.06
C GLY A 51 13.33 2.17 18.52
N ARG A 52 12.06 2.00 18.14
CA ARG A 52 11.56 0.81 17.45
C ARG A 52 11.16 1.16 16.03
N HIS A 53 11.41 0.23 15.12
CA HIS A 53 11.01 0.32 13.72
C HIS A 53 9.95 -0.75 13.45
N ILE A 54 8.75 -0.32 13.04
CA ILE A 54 7.69 -1.21 12.62
C ILE A 54 7.65 -1.21 11.10
N ALA A 55 7.77 -2.38 10.49
CA ALA A 55 7.75 -2.53 9.03
C ALA A 55 6.73 -3.57 8.59
N PHE A 56 6.02 -3.26 7.51
CA PHE A 56 5.17 -4.19 6.79
C PHE A 56 5.80 -4.50 5.44
N ARG A 57 6.06 -5.77 5.16
CA ARG A 57 6.58 -6.25 3.88
C ARG A 57 5.50 -7.06 3.17
N PHE A 58 5.42 -6.91 1.88
CA PHE A 58 4.44 -7.60 1.04
C PHE A 58 4.94 -7.62 -0.41
N ASP A 59 4.33 -8.48 -1.22
CA ASP A 59 4.65 -8.59 -2.63
C ASP A 59 4.44 -7.27 -3.37
N ARG A 60 5.33 -6.96 -4.31
CA ARG A 60 5.27 -5.75 -5.15
C ARG A 60 3.90 -5.52 -5.79
N TYR A 61 3.15 -6.56 -6.03
CA TYR A 61 1.78 -6.49 -6.53
C TYR A 61 0.85 -5.73 -5.58
N GLY A 62 1.10 -5.73 -4.27
CA GLY A 62 0.33 -5.00 -3.27
C GLY A 62 0.27 -3.50 -3.52
N VAL A 63 1.37 -2.90 -4.00
CA VAL A 63 1.43 -1.49 -4.39
C VAL A 63 0.42 -1.18 -5.50
N PHE A 64 0.38 -2.03 -6.54
CA PHE A 64 -0.58 -1.85 -7.64
C PHE A 64 -2.02 -2.07 -7.20
N ARG A 65 -2.24 -2.89 -6.19
CA ARG A 65 -3.57 -3.12 -5.64
C ARG A 65 -4.02 -1.95 -4.78
N HIS A 66 -3.12 -1.38 -4.01
CA HIS A 66 -3.40 -0.25 -3.13
C HIS A 66 -3.75 1.02 -3.92
N TYR A 67 -2.93 1.36 -4.92
CA TYR A 67 -3.08 2.60 -5.70
C TYR A 67 -3.84 2.42 -7.02
N GLY A 68 -4.25 1.24 -7.37
CA GLY A 68 -4.91 0.90 -8.63
C GLY A 68 -3.92 0.58 -9.76
N ALA A 69 -4.22 -0.45 -10.53
CA ALA A 69 -3.43 -0.84 -11.70
C ALA A 69 -3.65 0.16 -12.85
N GLY A 70 -2.56 0.63 -13.45
CA GLY A 70 -2.59 1.51 -14.62
C GLY A 70 -2.46 3.01 -14.32
N LYS A 71 -2.45 3.40 -13.06
CA LYS A 71 -2.05 4.74 -12.64
C LYS A 71 -0.55 4.70 -12.34
N GLY A 72 0.26 5.36 -13.19
CA GLY A 72 1.68 5.56 -12.87
C GLY A 72 1.83 6.56 -11.74
N TRP A 73 3.00 6.57 -11.11
CA TRP A 73 3.38 7.63 -10.20
C TRP A 73 3.94 8.80 -11.01
N VAL A 74 3.51 9.99 -10.68
CA VAL A 74 4.09 11.24 -11.20
C VAL A 74 4.66 11.98 -10.00
N ILE A 75 5.88 12.47 -10.14
CA ILE A 75 6.49 13.32 -9.11
C ILE A 75 6.00 14.74 -9.35
N VAL A 76 5.24 15.29 -8.41
CA VAL A 76 4.80 16.68 -8.40
C VAL A 76 5.43 17.34 -7.18
N ASN A 77 6.25 18.37 -7.42
CA ASN A 77 6.99 19.09 -6.36
C ASN A 77 7.81 18.16 -5.44
N GLY A 78 8.44 17.13 -6.01
CA GLY A 78 9.23 16.17 -5.24
C GLY A 78 8.44 15.08 -4.51
N VAL A 79 7.12 15.12 -4.53
CA VAL A 79 6.25 14.14 -3.89
C VAL A 79 5.68 13.19 -4.92
N PRO A 80 5.79 11.85 -4.75
CA PRO A 80 5.15 10.89 -5.62
C PRO A 80 3.63 10.94 -5.42
N VAL A 81 2.91 11.31 -6.46
CA VAL A 81 1.44 11.30 -6.49
C VAL A 81 0.94 10.30 -7.52
N PRO A 82 -0.21 9.65 -7.29
CA PRO A 82 -0.84 8.81 -8.29
C PRO A 82 -1.14 9.61 -9.55
N GLY A 83 -0.53 9.27 -10.66
CA GLY A 83 -0.68 9.97 -11.93
C GLY A 83 -1.34 9.12 -13.01
N TYR A 84 -1.94 9.78 -13.99
CA TYR A 84 -2.31 9.14 -15.23
C TYR A 84 -1.06 8.99 -16.10
N ARG A 85 -0.48 7.81 -16.14
CA ARG A 85 0.55 7.52 -17.13
C ARG A 85 -0.15 7.20 -18.44
N ILE A 86 0.11 7.99 -19.48
CA ILE A 86 -0.24 7.60 -20.85
C ILE A 86 0.68 6.45 -21.23
N VAL A 87 0.22 5.21 -20.99
CA VAL A 87 0.95 4.03 -21.40
C VAL A 87 0.70 3.83 -22.89
N PRO A 88 1.73 3.64 -23.74
CA PRO A 88 1.52 3.32 -25.15
C PRO A 88 0.52 2.19 -25.28
N MET A 89 -0.38 2.29 -26.27
CA MET A 89 -1.50 1.34 -26.46
C MET A 89 -1.04 -0.13 -26.48
N ARG A 90 0.13 -0.43 -27.07
CA ARG A 90 0.72 -1.78 -27.08
C ARG A 90 1.05 -2.32 -25.68
N LEU A 91 1.45 -1.44 -24.74
CA LEU A 91 1.75 -1.83 -23.37
C LEU A 91 0.50 -1.88 -22.51
N ARG A 92 -0.50 -1.02 -22.82
CA ARG A 92 -1.76 -0.95 -22.10
C ARG A 92 -2.64 -2.19 -22.35
N TYR A 93 -2.67 -2.67 -23.59
CA TYR A 93 -3.58 -3.75 -24.00
C TYR A 93 -2.88 -5.09 -24.25
N GLY A 94 -1.55 -5.09 -24.25
CA GLY A 94 -0.73 -6.27 -24.50
C GLY A 94 -0.82 -6.80 -25.93
N ASN A 95 0.13 -7.63 -26.29
CA ASN A 95 0.22 -8.19 -27.65
C ASN A 95 -0.96 -9.12 -28.00
N LYS A 96 -1.51 -9.84 -27.02
CA LYS A 96 -2.65 -10.77 -27.23
C LYS A 96 -3.90 -10.03 -27.66
N ASN A 97 -4.27 -8.96 -26.98
CA ASN A 97 -5.45 -8.16 -27.32
C ASN A 97 -5.29 -7.45 -28.64
N MET A 98 -4.07 -6.99 -28.98
CA MET A 98 -3.80 -6.42 -30.30
C MET A 98 -3.91 -7.44 -31.45
N LYS A 99 -3.47 -8.68 -31.24
CA LYS A 99 -3.66 -9.75 -32.22
C LYS A 99 -5.14 -10.05 -32.44
N LEU A 100 -5.92 -10.15 -31.37
CA LEU A 100 -7.38 -10.34 -31.45
C LEU A 100 -8.06 -9.18 -32.18
N TRP A 101 -7.66 -7.94 -31.88
CA TRP A 101 -8.16 -6.77 -32.56
C TRP A 101 -7.85 -6.80 -34.06
N ASN A 102 -6.61 -7.09 -34.45
CA ASN A 102 -6.22 -7.11 -35.85
C ASN A 102 -7.07 -8.11 -36.65
N SER A 103 -7.34 -9.30 -36.12
CA SER A 103 -8.20 -10.27 -36.71
C SER A 103 -9.64 -9.76 -36.86
N GLN A 104 -10.17 -9.03 -35.87
CA GLN A 104 -11.51 -8.45 -35.93
C GLN A 104 -11.58 -7.29 -36.90
N ALA A 105 -10.57 -6.43 -36.93
CA ALA A 105 -10.48 -5.32 -37.87
C ALA A 105 -10.49 -5.78 -39.32
N GLN A 106 -9.73 -6.83 -39.65
CA GLN A 106 -9.77 -7.45 -41.01
C GLN A 106 -11.17 -7.94 -41.38
N ARG A 107 -11.89 -8.62 -40.46
CA ARG A 107 -13.25 -9.06 -40.68
C ARG A 107 -14.24 -7.91 -40.93
N MET A 108 -14.05 -6.79 -40.21
CA MET A 108 -14.86 -5.58 -40.38
C MET A 108 -14.65 -4.98 -41.79
N LEU A 109 -13.39 -4.83 -42.20
CA LEU A 109 -13.06 -4.33 -43.54
C LEU A 109 -13.63 -5.25 -44.64
N GLN A 110 -13.54 -6.56 -44.47
CA GLN A 110 -14.13 -7.53 -45.41
C GLN A 110 -15.67 -7.42 -45.50
N LYS A 111 -16.31 -6.98 -44.42
CA LYS A 111 -17.76 -6.72 -44.38
C LYS A 111 -18.15 -5.31 -44.88
N GLY A 112 -17.20 -4.53 -45.40
CA GLY A 112 -17.46 -3.22 -45.98
C GLY A 112 -17.50 -2.05 -44.99
N TYR A 113 -17.10 -2.24 -43.74
CA TYR A 113 -16.96 -1.11 -42.82
C TYR A 113 -15.83 -0.17 -43.24
N SER A 114 -16.01 1.13 -43.05
CA SER A 114 -15.00 2.11 -43.40
C SER A 114 -13.80 2.02 -42.43
N ALA A 115 -12.66 2.52 -42.88
CA ALA A 115 -11.46 2.60 -42.02
C ALA A 115 -11.70 3.49 -40.78
N ALA A 116 -12.60 4.48 -40.88
CA ALA A 116 -12.99 5.33 -39.74
C ALA A 116 -13.78 4.53 -38.70
N ASP A 117 -14.77 3.70 -39.15
CA ASP A 117 -15.55 2.87 -38.25
C ASP A 117 -14.66 1.85 -37.51
N VAL A 118 -13.73 1.21 -38.25
CA VAL A 118 -12.77 0.28 -37.67
C VAL A 118 -11.90 0.96 -36.62
N ARG A 119 -11.47 2.21 -36.88
CA ARG A 119 -10.67 2.98 -35.92
C ARG A 119 -11.47 3.33 -34.66
N ASN A 120 -12.72 3.75 -34.80
CA ASN A 120 -13.60 4.06 -33.66
C ASN A 120 -13.91 2.81 -32.84
N ALA A 121 -14.22 1.70 -33.49
CA ALA A 121 -14.50 0.42 -32.86
C ALA A 121 -13.28 -0.14 -32.10
N LYS A 122 -12.04 0.21 -32.51
CA LYS A 122 -10.81 -0.22 -31.86
C LYS A 122 -10.75 0.18 -30.40
N ASN A 123 -11.04 1.43 -30.08
CA ASN A 123 -10.97 1.93 -28.71
C ASN A 123 -12.01 1.22 -27.84
N VAL A 124 -13.24 1.09 -28.31
CA VAL A 124 -14.31 0.37 -27.60
C VAL A 124 -13.92 -1.10 -27.34
N PHE A 125 -13.40 -1.79 -28.37
CA PHE A 125 -12.96 -3.17 -28.24
C PHE A 125 -11.83 -3.33 -27.24
N LEU A 126 -10.79 -2.49 -27.32
CA LEU A 126 -9.65 -2.57 -26.44
C LEU A 126 -10.02 -2.19 -25.01
N ASP A 127 -10.90 -1.22 -24.84
CA ASP A 127 -11.39 -0.83 -23.50
C ASP A 127 -12.26 -1.94 -22.89
N SER A 128 -13.07 -2.63 -23.68
CA SER A 128 -13.86 -3.78 -23.21
C SER A 128 -12.99 -4.97 -22.79
N LYS A 129 -11.80 -5.13 -23.40
CA LYS A 129 -10.84 -6.21 -23.14
C LYS A 129 -9.75 -5.83 -22.14
N SER A 130 -9.58 -4.54 -21.82
CA SER A 130 -8.55 -4.07 -20.87
C SER A 130 -8.77 -4.53 -19.44
N GLY A 131 -9.85 -5.25 -19.21
CA GLY A 131 -10.29 -5.64 -17.88
C GLY A 131 -10.89 -4.46 -17.12
N ARG A 132 -11.70 -4.75 -16.12
CA ARG A 132 -12.24 -3.71 -15.22
C ARG A 132 -11.08 -2.89 -14.70
N LYS A 133 -11.18 -1.56 -14.77
CA LYS A 133 -10.29 -0.67 -14.02
C LYS A 133 -10.28 -1.18 -12.60
N ARG A 134 -9.13 -1.69 -12.16
CA ARG A 134 -9.00 -2.12 -10.76
C ARG A 134 -8.99 -0.86 -9.92
N GLU A 135 -10.08 -0.62 -9.23
CA GLU A 135 -10.16 0.49 -8.31
C GLU A 135 -9.11 0.33 -7.22
N PRO A 136 -8.53 1.42 -6.76
CA PRO A 136 -7.65 1.41 -5.59
C PRO A 136 -8.39 0.76 -4.42
N LEU A 137 -7.70 -0.05 -3.68
CA LEU A 137 -8.20 -0.63 -2.43
C LEU A 137 -7.25 -0.21 -1.32
N ASP A 138 -7.71 0.66 -0.45
CA ASP A 138 -6.97 1.00 0.76
C ASP A 138 -7.03 -0.18 1.74
N TRP A 139 -6.04 -1.06 1.62
CA TRP A 139 -5.95 -2.25 2.44
C TRP A 139 -4.92 -2.13 3.57
N LEU A 140 -4.02 -1.14 3.53
CA LEU A 140 -2.96 -0.97 4.52
C LEU A 140 -2.99 0.40 5.20
N ASP A 141 -2.93 1.50 4.44
CA ASP A 141 -2.75 2.85 5.01
C ASP A 141 -3.88 3.22 5.97
N GLY A 142 -5.14 2.98 5.59
CA GLY A 142 -6.27 3.24 6.46
C GLY A 142 -6.28 2.38 7.74
N ARG A 143 -5.65 1.20 7.71
CA ARG A 143 -5.51 0.34 8.91
C ARG A 143 -4.43 0.87 9.85
N ILE A 144 -3.32 1.34 9.30
CA ILE A 144 -2.27 2.01 10.08
C ILE A 144 -2.83 3.29 10.71
N GLN A 145 -3.56 4.10 9.95
CA GLN A 145 -4.16 5.34 10.45
C GLN A 145 -5.19 5.07 11.54
N ALA A 146 -6.03 4.06 11.39
CA ALA A 146 -7.01 3.68 12.42
C ALA A 146 -6.37 3.24 13.73
N GLY A 147 -5.17 2.68 13.70
CA GLY A 147 -4.42 2.29 14.90
C GLY A 147 -3.42 3.35 15.38
N ALA A 148 -3.34 4.52 14.75
CA ALA A 148 -2.32 5.51 15.06
C ALA A 148 -2.44 6.10 16.47
N GLU A 149 -3.68 6.27 16.95
CA GLU A 149 -3.95 6.77 18.30
C GLU A 149 -3.46 5.77 19.35
N GLU A 150 -3.80 4.49 19.22
CA GLU A 150 -3.32 3.41 20.09
C GLU A 150 -1.80 3.33 20.10
N LEU A 151 -1.16 3.44 18.92
CA LEU A 151 0.30 3.46 18.82
C LEU A 151 0.91 4.66 19.55
N GLY A 152 0.26 5.83 19.45
CA GLY A 152 0.62 7.03 20.19
C GLY A 152 0.57 6.82 21.70
N ASP A 153 -0.50 6.21 22.21
CA ASP A 153 -0.68 5.90 23.63
C ASP A 153 0.37 4.92 24.15
N ILE A 154 0.69 3.88 23.36
CA ILE A 154 1.76 2.92 23.68
C ILE A 154 3.11 3.64 23.80
N ALA A 155 3.44 4.50 22.83
CA ALA A 155 4.69 5.26 22.83
C ALA A 155 4.74 6.27 23.99
N GLN A 156 3.67 7.00 24.24
CA GLN A 156 3.57 7.97 25.32
C GLN A 156 3.74 7.30 26.69
N SER A 157 3.12 6.16 26.91
CA SER A 157 3.22 5.41 28.16
C SER A 157 4.65 4.96 28.44
N TYR A 158 5.39 4.54 27.43
CA TYR A 158 6.78 4.09 27.58
C TYR A 158 7.75 5.27 27.78
N TRP A 159 7.72 6.23 26.85
CA TRP A 159 8.64 7.37 26.89
C TRP A 159 8.33 8.36 28.01
N GLY A 160 7.05 8.50 28.38
CA GLY A 160 6.61 9.30 29.52
C GLY A 160 7.16 8.77 30.84
N ASP A 161 7.12 7.45 31.05
CA ASP A 161 7.68 6.81 32.24
C ASP A 161 9.20 7.01 32.32
N ILE A 162 9.93 6.85 31.21
CA ILE A 162 11.38 7.09 31.13
C ILE A 162 11.71 8.54 31.44
N ALA A 163 10.97 9.49 30.89
CA ALA A 163 11.17 10.90 31.13
C ALA A 163 10.95 11.26 32.60
N LEU A 164 9.93 10.73 33.26
CA LEU A 164 9.62 10.92 34.66
C LEU A 164 10.72 10.34 35.56
N LEU A 165 11.21 9.14 35.26
CA LEU A 165 12.32 8.51 35.99
C LEU A 165 13.61 9.34 35.86
N SER A 166 13.93 9.82 34.67
CA SER A 166 15.10 10.67 34.41
C SER A 166 15.04 11.99 35.19
N LEU A 167 13.89 12.65 35.19
CA LEU A 167 13.67 13.88 35.97
C LEU A 167 13.77 13.62 37.48
N GLY A 168 13.19 12.52 37.96
CA GLY A 168 13.31 12.13 39.37
C GLY A 168 14.74 11.91 39.82
N GLN A 169 15.57 11.27 39.00
CA GLN A 169 17.00 11.08 39.27
C GLN A 169 17.79 12.40 39.30
N GLN A 170 17.49 13.33 38.37
CA GLN A 170 18.12 14.65 38.34
C GLN A 170 17.76 15.48 39.58
N ILE A 171 16.51 15.43 40.03
CA ILE A 171 16.08 16.14 41.25
C ILE A 171 16.75 15.56 42.50
N GLN A 172 16.84 14.22 42.58
CA GLN A 172 17.53 13.57 43.71
C GLN A 172 19.06 13.82 43.72
N GLY A 173 19.65 13.95 42.51
CA GLY A 173 21.07 14.29 42.35
C GLY A 173 21.42 15.75 42.65
N ALA A 174 20.44 16.65 42.58
CA ALA A 174 20.57 18.05 42.93
C ALA A 174 20.57 18.18 44.47
N LYS A 175 21.70 17.81 45.12
CA LYS A 175 21.93 18.14 46.54
C LYS A 175 21.88 19.66 46.66
N ILE A 176 20.97 20.16 47.46
CA ILE A 176 20.96 21.54 47.91
C ILE A 176 22.26 21.75 48.67
N VAL A 177 23.22 22.40 48.02
CA VAL A 177 24.41 22.89 48.68
C VAL A 177 23.93 24.07 49.53
N LYS A 178 23.84 23.86 50.84
CA LYS A 178 23.60 24.93 51.80
C LYS A 178 24.86 25.71 52.05
#